data_e84681dba50f308b9570ee404336eaaf
#
_entry.id   e84681dba50f308b9570ee404336eaaf
#
_cell.length_a   1.000
_cell.length_b   1.000
_cell.length_c   1.000
_cell.angle_alpha   90.00
_cell.angle_beta   90.00
_cell.angle_gamma   90.00
#
_symmetry.space_group_name_H-M   'P 1'
#
loop_
_entity.id
_entity.type
_entity.pdbx_description
1 polymer ?
#
loop_
_entity_poly.entity_id
_entity_poly.type
_entity_poly.pdbx_seq_one_letter_code
_entity_poly.pdbx_strand_id
1 'polypeptide(L)'
;MSARTLASVALLIALPGATVQVALAQPRPAQLVAAGSEIGFTTRQMGVPVDGKFGKFSAQVTLDPRQPASGSVAFTIDTTTARFGSAEIDAEIPKAIWLDSKRFPQASFQSSAIKASGPGRFEVAGKLSIKGQVRDVVVPVSLTQTGATSTASGQFVIKRLDF
;
A
#
# COMPACT_ATOMS: atom_id res chain seq x y z
N MET A 1 68.24 -50.33 29.93
CA MET A 1 66.78 -50.32 30.35
C MET A 1 66.06 -49.32 29.51
N SER A 2 65.36 -49.77 28.51
CA SER A 2 64.73 -48.89 27.45
C SER A 2 63.29 -48.71 27.74
N ALA A 3 62.85 -47.47 27.94
CA ALA A 3 61.45 -47.07 28.01
C ALA A 3 60.97 -46.66 26.62
N ARG A 4 60.00 -47.42 26.09
CA ARG A 4 59.33 -47.10 24.82
C ARG A 4 58.08 -46.27 25.14
N THR A 5 58.05 -45.02 24.67
CA THR A 5 56.87 -44.15 24.74
C THR A 5 56.05 -44.36 23.45
N LEU A 6 54.81 -44.82 23.60
CA LEU A 6 53.82 -44.91 22.51
C LEU A 6 53.03 -43.60 22.46
N ALA A 7 53.18 -42.85 21.39
CA ALA A 7 52.38 -41.68 21.09
C ALA A 7 51.12 -42.07 20.31
N SER A 8 49.95 -41.95 20.93
CA SER A 8 48.68 -42.12 20.24
C SER A 8 48.27 -40.78 19.60
N VAL A 9 48.17 -40.75 18.28
CA VAL A 9 47.65 -39.62 17.52
C VAL A 9 46.15 -39.84 17.35
N ALA A 10 45.34 -39.04 18.01
CA ALA A 10 43.90 -38.97 17.82
C ALA A 10 43.59 -37.99 16.70
N LEU A 11 43.10 -38.48 15.56
CA LEU A 11 42.64 -37.67 14.42
C LEU A 11 41.21 -37.22 14.68
N LEU A 12 40.98 -35.95 15.06
CA LEU A 12 39.67 -35.32 15.12
C LEU A 12 39.24 -34.92 13.72
N ILE A 13 38.25 -35.61 13.15
CA ILE A 13 37.59 -35.21 11.90
C ILE A 13 36.47 -34.22 12.26
N ALA A 14 36.70 -32.94 12.02
CA ALA A 14 35.65 -31.93 12.10
C ALA A 14 34.79 -31.99 10.81
N LEU A 15 33.57 -32.45 10.93
CA LEU A 15 32.57 -32.33 9.86
C LEU A 15 32.10 -30.87 9.77
N PRO A 16 32.19 -30.21 8.60
CA PRO A 16 31.60 -28.91 8.41
C PRO A 16 30.08 -29.06 8.42
N GLY A 17 29.41 -28.58 9.46
CA GLY A 17 27.97 -28.44 9.53
C GLY A 17 27.51 -27.45 8.48
N ALA A 18 26.92 -27.93 7.39
CA ALA A 18 26.24 -27.07 6.42
C ALA A 18 24.99 -26.46 7.09
N THR A 19 25.10 -25.22 7.50
CA THR A 19 23.94 -24.44 7.91
C THR A 19 23.11 -24.12 6.68
N VAL A 20 21.99 -24.83 6.51
CA VAL A 20 20.99 -24.50 5.51
C VAL A 20 20.36 -23.16 5.93
N GLN A 21 20.81 -22.06 5.37
CA GLN A 21 20.14 -20.79 5.49
C GLN A 21 18.85 -20.87 4.68
N VAL A 22 17.72 -21.03 5.37
CA VAL A 22 16.40 -20.82 4.78
C VAL A 22 16.27 -19.32 4.52
N ALA A 23 16.51 -18.90 3.29
CA ALA A 23 16.24 -17.55 2.86
C ALA A 23 14.71 -17.36 2.92
N LEU A 24 14.25 -16.61 3.92
CA LEU A 24 12.86 -16.15 3.97
C LEU A 24 12.68 -15.21 2.76
N ALA A 25 11.93 -15.69 1.77
CA ALA A 25 11.59 -14.89 0.60
C ALA A 25 10.84 -13.64 1.06
N GLN A 26 11.45 -12.47 0.90
CA GLN A 26 10.79 -11.21 1.21
C GLN A 26 9.63 -11.01 0.23
N PRO A 27 8.47 -10.51 0.71
CA PRO A 27 7.36 -10.18 -0.16
C PRO A 27 7.82 -9.18 -1.24
N ARG A 28 7.60 -9.51 -2.50
CA ARG A 28 7.93 -8.61 -3.61
C ARG A 28 6.82 -7.57 -3.75
N PRO A 29 7.17 -6.30 -4.06
CA PRO A 29 6.17 -5.30 -4.40
C PRO A 29 5.30 -5.78 -5.56
N ALA A 30 3.98 -5.68 -5.41
CA ALA A 30 3.07 -5.97 -6.48
C ALA A 30 3.12 -4.86 -7.53
N GLN A 31 3.06 -5.24 -8.80
CA GLN A 31 3.01 -4.28 -9.90
C GLN A 31 1.56 -3.86 -10.15
N LEU A 32 1.31 -2.55 -10.16
CA LEU A 32 -0.01 -1.99 -10.45
C LEU A 32 -0.41 -2.27 -11.91
N VAL A 33 -1.57 -2.89 -12.11
CA VAL A 33 -2.19 -3.03 -13.43
C VAL A 33 -3.03 -1.78 -13.70
N ALA A 34 -2.42 -0.76 -14.30
CA ALA A 34 -3.05 0.56 -14.48
C ALA A 34 -4.36 0.49 -15.27
N ALA A 35 -4.44 -0.35 -16.31
CA ALA A 35 -5.63 -0.48 -17.17
C ALA A 35 -6.87 -1.03 -16.44
N GLY A 36 -6.67 -1.71 -15.29
CA GLY A 36 -7.76 -2.28 -14.48
C GLY A 36 -7.92 -1.61 -13.12
N SER A 37 -7.24 -0.47 -12.90
CA SER A 37 -7.22 0.22 -11.61
C SER A 37 -7.78 1.62 -11.74
N GLU A 38 -8.55 2.04 -10.74
CA GLU A 38 -9.21 3.35 -10.73
C GLU A 38 -9.25 3.91 -9.30
N ILE A 39 -9.16 5.23 -9.17
CA ILE A 39 -9.44 5.95 -7.94
C ILE A 39 -10.56 6.93 -8.24
N GLY A 40 -11.74 6.64 -7.68
CA GLY A 40 -12.92 7.49 -7.75
C GLY A 40 -13.17 8.22 -6.44
N PHE A 41 -14.04 9.22 -6.51
CA PHE A 41 -14.57 9.92 -5.35
C PHE A 41 -16.01 10.36 -5.62
N THR A 42 -16.82 10.43 -4.56
CA THR A 42 -18.19 10.94 -4.62
C THR A 42 -18.29 12.14 -3.71
N THR A 43 -18.82 13.23 -4.19
CA THR A 43 -19.21 14.39 -3.37
C THR A 43 -20.71 14.60 -3.41
N ARG A 44 -21.25 15.30 -2.41
CA ARG A 44 -22.66 15.68 -2.41
C ARG A 44 -22.78 17.19 -2.66
N GLN A 45 -23.51 17.53 -3.72
CA GLN A 45 -23.87 18.92 -4.02
C GLN A 45 -25.38 19.08 -3.85
N MET A 46 -25.79 19.93 -2.92
CA MET A 46 -27.22 20.14 -2.59
C MET A 46 -27.97 18.82 -2.29
N GLY A 47 -27.29 17.84 -1.66
CA GLY A 47 -27.84 16.52 -1.37
C GLY A 47 -27.73 15.48 -2.50
N VAL A 48 -27.40 15.89 -3.73
CA VAL A 48 -27.23 15.00 -4.88
C VAL A 48 -25.79 14.47 -4.92
N PRO A 49 -25.59 13.13 -5.01
CA PRO A 49 -24.26 12.57 -5.19
C PRO A 49 -23.74 12.87 -6.60
N VAL A 50 -22.49 13.29 -6.68
CA VAL A 50 -21.77 13.53 -7.94
C VAL A 50 -20.47 12.77 -7.88
N ASP A 51 -20.27 11.87 -8.82
CA ASP A 51 -19.10 11.00 -8.90
C ASP A 51 -18.01 11.63 -9.75
N GLY A 52 -16.78 11.46 -9.33
CA GLY A 52 -15.61 11.88 -10.06
C GLY A 52 -14.50 10.85 -9.96
N LYS A 53 -13.46 11.04 -10.77
CA LYS A 53 -12.28 10.17 -10.78
C LYS A 53 -11.00 10.93 -11.01
N PHE A 54 -9.89 10.33 -10.59
CA PHE A 54 -8.54 10.81 -10.89
C PHE A 54 -7.99 10.06 -12.09
N GLY A 55 -7.44 10.80 -13.06
CA GLY A 55 -6.88 10.22 -14.28
C GLY A 55 -5.47 9.66 -14.12
N LYS A 56 -4.71 10.13 -13.10
CA LYS A 56 -3.34 9.68 -12.85
C LYS A 56 -3.10 9.41 -11.38
N PHE A 57 -2.57 8.25 -11.09
CA PHE A 57 -2.11 7.86 -9.77
C PHE A 57 -1.04 6.77 -9.89
N SER A 58 -0.31 6.55 -8.83
CA SER A 58 0.61 5.44 -8.67
C SER A 58 0.33 4.71 -7.36
N ALA A 59 0.63 3.43 -7.31
CA ALA A 59 0.51 2.62 -6.12
C ALA A 59 1.74 1.75 -5.94
N GLN A 60 2.18 1.61 -4.70
CA GLN A 60 3.17 0.64 -4.27
C GLN A 60 2.50 -0.22 -3.20
N VAL A 61 2.37 -1.50 -3.47
CA VAL A 61 1.70 -2.44 -2.58
C VAL A 61 2.62 -3.63 -2.35
N THR A 62 2.91 -3.89 -1.09
CA THR A 62 3.57 -5.11 -0.65
C THR A 62 2.65 -5.74 0.38
N LEU A 63 2.05 -6.86 0.07
CA LEU A 63 1.12 -7.53 0.98
C LEU A 63 1.24 -9.04 0.83
N ASP A 64 1.58 -9.70 1.92
CA ASP A 64 1.36 -11.12 2.10
C ASP A 64 0.10 -11.31 2.95
N PRO A 65 -0.98 -11.90 2.40
CA PRO A 65 -2.21 -12.12 3.16
C PRO A 65 -2.04 -12.99 4.41
N ARG A 66 -0.95 -13.77 4.48
CA ARG A 66 -0.62 -14.62 5.65
C ARG A 66 0.11 -13.84 6.74
N GLN A 67 0.77 -12.73 6.36
CA GLN A 67 1.54 -11.87 7.25
C GLN A 67 1.22 -10.40 6.96
N PRO A 68 -0.04 -9.96 7.11
CA PRO A 68 -0.45 -8.60 6.72
C PRO A 68 0.31 -7.51 7.48
N ALA A 69 0.74 -7.77 8.71
CA ALA A 69 1.48 -6.81 9.52
C ALA A 69 2.84 -6.40 8.92
N SER A 70 3.44 -7.23 8.06
CA SER A 70 4.67 -6.91 7.33
C SER A 70 4.43 -6.16 6.01
N GLY A 71 3.15 -5.97 5.66
CA GLY A 71 2.75 -5.32 4.43
C GLY A 71 2.87 -3.80 4.48
N SER A 72 2.88 -3.19 3.30
CA SER A 72 2.83 -1.74 3.13
C SER A 72 2.02 -1.38 1.89
N VAL A 73 1.33 -0.25 1.99
CA VAL A 73 0.54 0.33 0.90
C VAL A 73 0.84 1.82 0.82
N ALA A 74 1.18 2.30 -0.35
CA ALA A 74 1.36 3.70 -0.63
C ALA A 74 0.66 4.07 -1.93
N PHE A 75 -0.06 5.21 -1.94
CA PHE A 75 -0.66 5.81 -3.12
C PHE A 75 -0.20 7.25 -3.27
N THR A 76 0.03 7.66 -4.51
CA THR A 76 0.20 9.05 -4.89
C THR A 76 -0.76 9.36 -6.03
N ILE A 77 -1.55 10.39 -5.87
CA ILE A 77 -2.61 10.81 -6.78
C ILE A 77 -2.27 12.19 -7.32
N ASP A 78 -2.32 12.34 -8.64
CA ASP A 78 -2.19 13.64 -9.29
C ASP A 78 -3.54 14.37 -9.23
N THR A 79 -3.64 15.37 -8.36
CA THR A 79 -4.87 16.13 -8.11
C THR A 79 -5.30 16.99 -9.30
N THR A 80 -4.37 17.28 -10.23
CA THR A 80 -4.68 18.05 -11.44
C THR A 80 -5.53 17.25 -12.43
N THR A 81 -5.59 15.94 -12.25
CA THR A 81 -6.32 15.01 -13.12
C THR A 81 -7.71 14.64 -12.62
N ALA A 82 -8.18 15.27 -11.54
CA ALA A 82 -9.55 15.09 -11.04
C ALA A 82 -10.58 15.57 -12.06
N ARG A 83 -11.60 14.74 -12.31
CA ARG A 83 -12.68 15.03 -13.26
C ARG A 83 -14.02 14.51 -12.73
N PHE A 84 -15.07 15.30 -12.94
CA PHE A 84 -16.47 14.89 -12.78
C PHE A 84 -17.15 14.57 -14.13
N GLY A 85 -16.47 14.85 -15.24
CA GLY A 85 -17.04 14.65 -16.58
C GLY A 85 -17.89 15.82 -17.08
N SER A 86 -17.90 16.95 -16.38
CA SER A 86 -18.50 18.23 -16.80
C SER A 86 -17.42 19.29 -16.87
N ALA A 87 -17.23 19.91 -18.00
CA ALA A 87 -16.19 20.93 -18.20
C ALA A 87 -16.30 22.09 -17.22
N GLU A 88 -17.52 22.48 -16.87
CA GLU A 88 -17.80 23.55 -15.91
C GLU A 88 -17.33 23.17 -14.49
N ILE A 89 -17.72 21.99 -14.03
CA ILE A 89 -17.32 21.49 -12.71
C ILE A 89 -15.83 21.19 -12.68
N ASP A 90 -15.27 20.61 -13.74
CA ASP A 90 -13.85 20.26 -13.84
C ASP A 90 -12.95 21.49 -13.77
N ALA A 91 -13.44 22.67 -14.22
CA ALA A 91 -12.72 23.93 -14.08
C ALA A 91 -12.66 24.47 -12.64
N GLU A 92 -13.56 24.06 -11.78
CA GLU A 92 -13.61 24.48 -10.37
C GLU A 92 -12.70 23.65 -9.46
N ILE A 93 -12.53 22.36 -9.74
CA ILE A 93 -11.79 21.42 -8.88
C ILE A 93 -10.36 21.88 -8.56
N PRO A 94 -9.57 22.42 -9.53
CA PRO A 94 -8.21 22.89 -9.25
C PRO A 94 -8.11 24.12 -8.35
N LYS A 95 -9.23 24.81 -8.12
CA LYS A 95 -9.23 26.06 -7.35
C LYS A 95 -8.99 25.83 -5.86
N ALA A 96 -8.58 26.90 -5.17
CA ALA A 96 -8.21 26.86 -3.75
C ALA A 96 -9.36 26.40 -2.83
N ILE A 97 -10.60 26.65 -3.22
CA ILE A 97 -11.80 26.22 -2.47
C ILE A 97 -12.01 24.69 -2.52
N TRP A 98 -11.39 24.02 -3.50
CA TRP A 98 -11.43 22.57 -3.69
C TRP A 98 -10.08 21.94 -3.38
N LEU A 99 -9.34 21.49 -4.40
CA LEU A 99 -8.09 20.77 -4.24
C LEU A 99 -6.84 21.65 -4.22
N ASP A 100 -6.94 22.92 -4.65
CA ASP A 100 -5.81 23.85 -4.79
C ASP A 100 -4.62 23.20 -5.52
N SER A 101 -4.92 22.58 -6.66
CA SER A 101 -3.99 21.71 -7.37
C SER A 101 -2.72 22.41 -7.87
N LYS A 102 -2.74 23.76 -7.96
CA LYS A 102 -1.53 24.55 -8.28
C LYS A 102 -0.50 24.53 -7.16
N ARG A 103 -0.96 24.58 -5.91
CA ARG A 103 -0.10 24.57 -4.72
C ARG A 103 0.15 23.14 -4.23
N PHE A 104 -0.85 22.28 -4.40
CA PHE A 104 -0.83 20.90 -3.92
C PHE A 104 -1.18 19.92 -5.07
N PRO A 105 -0.24 19.72 -6.03
CA PRO A 105 -0.50 18.90 -7.20
C PRO A 105 -0.64 17.41 -6.88
N GLN A 106 -0.32 17.01 -5.65
CA GLN A 106 -0.38 15.61 -5.22
C GLN A 106 -1.15 15.46 -3.91
N ALA A 107 -1.96 14.40 -3.86
CA ALA A 107 -2.46 13.81 -2.64
C ALA A 107 -1.79 12.45 -2.44
N SER A 108 -1.59 12.03 -1.19
CA SER A 108 -0.91 10.77 -0.91
C SER A 108 -1.52 10.04 0.27
N PHE A 109 -1.39 8.73 0.25
CA PHE A 109 -1.69 7.86 1.37
C PHE A 109 -0.50 6.94 1.63
N GLN A 110 -0.13 6.80 2.90
CA GLN A 110 0.91 5.87 3.34
C GLN A 110 0.39 5.06 4.52
N SER A 111 0.36 3.74 4.37
CA SER A 111 -0.04 2.85 5.45
C SER A 111 0.96 2.89 6.62
N SER A 112 0.44 2.81 7.83
CA SER A 112 1.21 2.63 9.06
C SER A 112 1.02 1.24 9.67
N ALA A 113 -0.12 0.60 9.40
CA ALA A 113 -0.42 -0.75 9.84
C ALA A 113 -1.46 -1.41 8.92
N ILE A 114 -1.34 -2.72 8.75
CA ILE A 114 -2.32 -3.54 8.05
C ILE A 114 -2.71 -4.70 8.97
N LYS A 115 -4.02 -4.86 9.19
CA LYS A 115 -4.58 -5.92 10.03
C LYS A 115 -5.61 -6.72 9.24
N ALA A 116 -5.59 -8.05 9.39
CA ALA A 116 -6.68 -8.87 8.87
C ALA A 116 -7.94 -8.67 9.73
N SER A 117 -9.07 -8.46 9.08
CA SER A 117 -10.39 -8.31 9.73
C SER A 117 -11.38 -9.42 9.33
N GLY A 118 -10.91 -10.40 8.55
CA GLY A 118 -11.67 -11.57 8.11
C GLY A 118 -11.05 -12.19 6.85
N PRO A 119 -11.60 -13.27 6.33
CA PRO A 119 -11.12 -13.90 5.10
C PRO A 119 -11.14 -12.90 3.94
N GLY A 120 -9.98 -12.60 3.35
CA GLY A 120 -9.82 -11.63 2.28
C GLY A 120 -10.17 -10.18 2.66
N ARG A 121 -10.28 -9.86 3.94
CA ARG A 121 -10.62 -8.52 4.43
C ARG A 121 -9.52 -7.99 5.32
N PHE A 122 -9.18 -6.72 5.13
CA PHE A 122 -8.10 -6.04 5.85
C PHE A 122 -8.55 -4.65 6.29
N GLU A 123 -8.00 -4.18 7.38
CA GLU A 123 -8.03 -2.79 7.79
C GLU A 123 -6.64 -2.20 7.57
N VAL A 124 -6.57 -1.18 6.72
CA VAL A 124 -5.33 -0.48 6.40
C VAL A 124 -5.37 0.88 7.08
N ALA A 125 -4.69 0.98 8.21
CA ALA A 125 -4.48 2.25 8.89
C ALA A 125 -3.32 3.01 8.24
N GLY A 126 -3.44 4.33 8.13
CA GLY A 126 -2.39 5.13 7.50
C GLY A 126 -2.64 6.62 7.58
N LYS A 127 -1.72 7.37 6.97
CA LYS A 127 -1.77 8.83 6.88
C LYS A 127 -2.21 9.25 5.49
N LEU A 128 -3.31 9.99 5.42
CA LEU A 128 -3.82 10.62 4.20
C LEU A 128 -3.40 12.08 4.20
N SER A 129 -2.75 12.51 3.12
CA SER A 129 -2.32 13.89 2.92
C SER A 129 -3.07 14.50 1.74
N ILE A 130 -3.84 15.56 1.98
CA ILE A 130 -4.55 16.34 0.96
C ILE A 130 -4.33 17.82 1.29
N LYS A 131 -4.04 18.67 0.30
CA LYS A 131 -3.82 20.12 0.45
C LYS A 131 -2.84 20.48 1.58
N GLY A 132 -1.81 19.65 1.80
CA GLY A 132 -0.83 19.86 2.85
C GLY A 132 -1.30 19.50 4.27
N GLN A 133 -2.57 19.09 4.44
CA GLN A 133 -3.09 18.58 5.70
C GLN A 133 -2.94 17.05 5.75
N VAL A 134 -2.53 16.55 6.91
CA VAL A 134 -2.35 15.11 7.13
C VAL A 134 -3.33 14.62 8.18
N ARG A 135 -4.03 13.53 7.89
CA ARG A 135 -4.98 12.90 8.80
C ARG A 135 -4.75 11.41 8.88
N ASP A 136 -4.94 10.86 10.06
CA ASP A 136 -4.98 9.41 10.23
C ASP A 136 -6.33 8.88 9.77
N VAL A 137 -6.30 7.86 8.94
CA VAL A 137 -7.49 7.20 8.40
C VAL A 137 -7.34 5.68 8.49
N VAL A 138 -8.47 4.98 8.54
CA VAL A 138 -8.53 3.52 8.42
C VAL A 138 -9.40 3.17 7.22
N VAL A 139 -8.82 2.45 6.29
CA VAL A 139 -9.49 2.04 5.05
C VAL A 139 -9.80 0.55 5.13
N PRO A 140 -11.07 0.14 5.15
CA PRO A 140 -11.44 -1.24 4.98
C PRO A 140 -11.16 -1.66 3.53
N VAL A 141 -10.46 -2.77 3.36
CA VAL A 141 -10.04 -3.29 2.06
C VAL A 141 -10.46 -4.74 1.92
N SER A 142 -11.08 -5.07 0.80
CA SER A 142 -11.34 -6.43 0.36
C SER A 142 -10.34 -6.84 -0.71
N LEU A 143 -9.72 -7.99 -0.55
CA LEU A 143 -8.75 -8.57 -1.47
C LEU A 143 -9.30 -9.88 -2.04
N THR A 144 -9.32 -9.98 -3.35
CA THR A 144 -9.67 -11.20 -4.09
C THR A 144 -8.50 -11.59 -4.98
N GLN A 145 -8.15 -12.86 -5.00
CA GLN A 145 -7.07 -13.38 -5.85
C GLN A 145 -7.65 -14.31 -6.90
N THR A 146 -7.26 -14.07 -8.15
CA THR A 146 -7.61 -14.91 -9.31
C THR A 146 -6.34 -15.21 -10.10
N GLY A 147 -5.84 -16.42 -9.97
CA GLY A 147 -4.55 -16.79 -10.55
C GLY A 147 -3.39 -15.96 -9.98
N ALA A 148 -2.63 -15.31 -10.86
CA ALA A 148 -1.51 -14.44 -10.50
C ALA A 148 -1.94 -12.99 -10.21
N THR A 149 -3.22 -12.65 -10.42
CA THR A 149 -3.73 -11.28 -10.24
C THR A 149 -4.50 -11.18 -8.92
N SER A 150 -4.18 -10.16 -8.15
CA SER A 150 -4.95 -9.78 -6.95
C SER A 150 -5.69 -8.48 -7.21
N THR A 151 -6.98 -8.46 -6.89
CA THR A 151 -7.83 -7.28 -6.95
C THR A 151 -8.14 -6.81 -5.54
N ALA A 152 -7.74 -5.59 -5.22
CA ALA A 152 -8.05 -4.94 -3.96
C ALA A 152 -9.08 -3.83 -4.19
N SER A 153 -10.09 -3.75 -3.33
CA SER A 153 -11.07 -2.67 -3.33
C SER A 153 -11.26 -2.14 -1.91
N GLY A 154 -11.37 -0.84 -1.77
CA GLY A 154 -11.61 -0.18 -0.50
C GLY A 154 -12.34 1.13 -0.69
N GLN A 155 -13.17 1.49 0.28
CA GLN A 155 -13.91 2.75 0.29
C GLN A 155 -13.95 3.30 1.71
N PHE A 156 -13.77 4.61 1.84
CA PHE A 156 -13.87 5.30 3.13
C PHE A 156 -14.37 6.73 2.92
N VAL A 157 -14.83 7.34 4.00
CA VAL A 157 -15.38 8.70 3.98
C VAL A 157 -14.36 9.66 4.56
N ILE A 158 -14.15 10.78 3.86
CA ILE A 158 -13.39 11.92 4.37
C ILE A 158 -14.30 13.13 4.53
N LYS A 159 -14.03 13.95 5.53
CA LYS A 159 -14.67 15.26 5.66
C LYS A 159 -13.83 16.27 4.91
N ARG A 160 -14.37 16.87 3.86
CA ARG A 160 -13.64 17.83 3.02
C ARG A 160 -13.04 19.00 3.81
N LEU A 161 -13.69 19.43 4.88
CA LEU A 161 -13.24 20.54 5.71
C LEU A 161 -12.11 20.20 6.67
N ASP A 162 -11.70 18.94 6.74
CA ASP A 162 -10.54 18.51 7.52
C ASP A 162 -9.22 18.71 6.74
N PHE A 163 -9.32 19.11 5.44
CA PHE A 163 -8.21 19.30 4.51
C PHE A 163 -8.21 20.67 3.81
#